data_af47428f7025dc75ad1d142a08d735f3
#
_entry.id   af47428f7025dc75ad1d142a08d735f3
#
_cell.length_a   1.000
_cell.length_b   1.000
_cell.length_c   1.000
_cell.angle_alpha   90.00
_cell.angle_beta   90.00
_cell.angle_gamma   90.00
#
_symmetry.space_group_name_H-M   'P 1'
#
loop_
_entity.id
_entity.type
_entity.pdbx_description
1 polymer ?
#
loop_
_entity_poly.entity_id
_entity_poly.type
_entity_poly.pdbx_seq_one_letter_code
_entity_poly.pdbx_strand_id
1 'polypeptide(L)'
;MILLEKFNSGQKIKQSGGYFAFIPNKINDIWKWESSDVNFLLEKANLELGELNSYADLIPNVDVYIKMHIRTEANKSSRIEGTKTSIEEDMSDIEDISPEKRNDYIEVHNYINALNLGIYKITSGELPISSRLVKEIHSVLLRGVRGENKYPGEYRISQNWIGGSMPSNAKHVPPPHFMLDELMSDLEKFMHKDDLKIPHLLNVRRKTI
;
A
#
# COMPACT_ATOMS: atom_id res chain seq x y z
N MET A 1 16.89 -9.67 -17.17
CA MET A 1 15.66 -9.51 -17.98
C MET A 1 14.64 -10.55 -17.54
N ILE A 2 13.45 -10.11 -17.18
CA ILE A 2 12.36 -10.95 -16.63
C ILE A 2 11.25 -11.05 -17.68
N LEU A 3 10.82 -12.25 -18.01
CA LEU A 3 9.61 -12.49 -18.79
C LEU A 3 8.44 -12.68 -17.82
N LEU A 4 7.41 -11.86 -17.98
CA LEU A 4 6.28 -11.79 -17.02
C LEU A 4 5.62 -13.15 -16.81
N GLU A 5 5.36 -13.88 -17.90
CA GLU A 5 4.69 -15.19 -17.90
C GLU A 5 5.52 -16.30 -17.22
N LYS A 6 6.82 -16.08 -17.06
CA LYS A 6 7.76 -17.04 -16.46
C LYS A 6 8.32 -16.55 -15.12
N PHE A 7 7.82 -15.40 -14.63
CA PHE A 7 8.33 -14.86 -13.39
C PHE A 7 7.92 -15.71 -12.19
N ASN A 8 8.91 -16.18 -11.47
CA ASN A 8 8.70 -16.78 -10.16
C ASN A 8 8.80 -15.69 -9.09
N SER A 9 7.74 -15.53 -8.29
CA SER A 9 7.66 -14.50 -7.25
C SER A 9 8.67 -14.69 -6.12
N GLY A 10 9.22 -15.89 -5.94
CA GLY A 10 10.18 -16.21 -4.87
C GLY A 10 10.13 -17.67 -4.47
N GLN A 11 10.80 -17.99 -3.37
CA GLN A 11 10.92 -19.36 -2.86
C GLN A 11 10.84 -19.41 -1.34
N LYS A 12 10.43 -20.57 -0.81
CA LYS A 12 10.47 -20.84 0.63
C LYS A 12 11.85 -21.35 1.01
N ILE A 13 12.54 -20.63 1.91
CA ILE A 13 13.88 -20.98 2.39
C ILE A 13 13.80 -21.32 3.89
N LYS A 14 14.38 -22.45 4.25
CA LYS A 14 14.46 -22.89 5.65
C LYS A 14 15.35 -21.93 6.44
N GLN A 15 14.85 -21.50 7.58
CA GLN A 15 15.53 -20.60 8.52
C GLN A 15 16.13 -21.41 9.69
N SER A 16 17.11 -20.83 10.38
CA SER A 16 17.77 -21.46 11.53
C SER A 16 16.80 -21.85 12.66
N GLY A 17 15.67 -21.15 12.79
CA GLY A 17 14.60 -21.48 13.75
C GLY A 17 13.71 -22.66 13.36
N GLY A 18 14.03 -23.42 12.30
CA GLY A 18 13.31 -24.64 11.90
C GLY A 18 12.02 -24.40 11.09
N TYR A 19 11.72 -23.15 10.70
CA TYR A 19 10.58 -22.78 9.87
C TYR A 19 11.01 -22.37 8.44
N PHE A 20 10.05 -22.22 7.53
CA PHE A 20 10.31 -21.73 6.17
C PHE A 20 9.78 -20.31 6.03
N ALA A 21 10.64 -19.37 5.59
CA ALA A 21 10.26 -18.03 5.21
C ALA A 21 10.18 -17.91 3.67
N PHE A 22 9.19 -17.16 3.18
CA PHE A 22 9.11 -16.83 1.76
C PHE A 22 10.09 -15.69 1.45
N ILE A 23 11.02 -15.93 0.55
CA ILE A 23 11.97 -14.93 0.09
C ILE A 23 11.57 -14.54 -1.33
N PRO A 24 11.12 -13.29 -1.56
CA PRO A 24 10.76 -12.83 -2.88
C PRO A 24 11.99 -12.67 -3.77
N ASN A 25 11.82 -12.91 -5.06
CA ASN A 25 12.83 -12.57 -6.05
C ASN A 25 12.83 -11.06 -6.28
N LYS A 26 14.00 -10.51 -6.64
CA LYS A 26 14.16 -9.10 -7.00
C LYS A 26 13.38 -8.79 -8.28
N ILE A 27 12.81 -7.58 -8.32
CA ILE A 27 11.97 -7.11 -9.43
C ILE A 27 12.59 -5.95 -10.21
N ASN A 28 13.66 -5.33 -9.69
CA ASN A 28 14.35 -4.23 -10.37
C ASN A 28 15.22 -4.74 -11.53
N ASP A 29 14.56 -5.15 -12.61
CA ASP A 29 15.17 -5.63 -13.85
C ASP A 29 14.37 -5.11 -15.06
N ILE A 30 14.76 -5.48 -16.25
CA ILE A 30 14.03 -5.22 -17.49
C ILE A 30 12.94 -6.27 -17.63
N TRP A 31 11.68 -5.82 -17.76
CA TRP A 31 10.53 -6.70 -17.94
C TRP A 31 10.10 -6.78 -19.39
N LYS A 32 9.67 -7.97 -19.79
CA LYS A 32 9.02 -8.25 -21.08
C LYS A 32 7.80 -9.13 -20.87
N TRP A 33 6.84 -9.06 -21.78
CA TRP A 33 5.70 -9.97 -21.85
C TRP A 33 5.42 -10.30 -23.32
N GLU A 34 4.85 -11.46 -23.56
CA GLU A 34 4.54 -11.98 -24.90
C GLU A 34 3.04 -12.29 -25.05
N SER A 35 2.28 -12.24 -23.95
CA SER A 35 0.86 -12.56 -23.91
C SER A 35 0.02 -11.54 -24.69
N SER A 36 -0.72 -12.02 -25.69
CA SER A 36 -1.74 -11.24 -26.39
C SER A 36 -2.86 -10.77 -25.47
N ASP A 37 -3.20 -11.57 -24.46
CA ASP A 37 -4.26 -11.24 -23.49
C ASP A 37 -3.86 -10.05 -22.62
N VAL A 38 -2.59 -9.94 -22.23
CA VAL A 38 -2.09 -8.76 -21.51
C VAL A 38 -2.20 -7.52 -22.38
N ASN A 39 -1.87 -7.58 -23.66
CA ASN A 39 -2.00 -6.46 -24.58
C ASN A 39 -3.46 -6.04 -24.76
N PHE A 40 -4.37 -7.00 -24.94
CA PHE A 40 -5.81 -6.75 -25.05
C PHE A 40 -6.38 -6.09 -23.79
N LEU A 41 -6.01 -6.61 -22.59
CA LEU A 41 -6.45 -6.04 -21.32
C LEU A 41 -5.87 -4.63 -21.08
N LEU A 42 -4.64 -4.37 -21.51
CA LEU A 42 -4.04 -3.04 -21.46
C LEU A 42 -4.78 -2.02 -22.33
N GLU A 43 -5.11 -2.42 -23.57
CA GLU A 43 -5.89 -1.59 -24.48
C GLU A 43 -7.24 -1.24 -23.86
N LYS A 44 -7.98 -2.26 -23.39
CA LYS A 44 -9.28 -2.07 -22.74
C LYS A 44 -9.17 -1.16 -21.51
N ALA A 45 -8.20 -1.38 -20.64
CA ALA A 45 -8.00 -0.57 -19.44
C ALA A 45 -7.65 0.89 -19.77
N ASN A 46 -6.88 1.15 -20.84
CA ASN A 46 -6.59 2.52 -21.29
C ASN A 46 -7.85 3.22 -21.82
N LEU A 47 -8.72 2.53 -22.54
CA LEU A 47 -10.01 3.07 -23.00
C LEU A 47 -10.91 3.46 -21.83
N GLU A 48 -11.10 2.55 -20.88
CA GLU A 48 -11.92 2.78 -19.67
C GLU A 48 -11.37 3.95 -18.82
N LEU A 49 -10.03 4.07 -18.69
CA LEU A 49 -9.41 5.20 -18.00
C LEU A 49 -9.60 6.52 -18.73
N GLY A 50 -9.52 6.51 -20.06
CA GLY A 50 -9.81 7.70 -20.88
C GLY A 50 -11.26 8.15 -20.73
N GLU A 51 -12.20 7.21 -20.73
CA GLU A 51 -13.61 7.48 -20.48
C GLU A 51 -13.85 8.05 -19.08
N LEU A 52 -13.28 7.40 -18.04
CA LEU A 52 -13.34 7.87 -16.65
C LEU A 52 -12.79 9.29 -16.50
N ASN A 53 -11.67 9.59 -17.14
CA ASN A 53 -11.08 10.93 -17.11
C ASN A 53 -12.03 11.98 -17.73
N SER A 54 -12.70 11.64 -18.83
CA SER A 54 -13.70 12.52 -19.46
C SER A 54 -14.92 12.75 -18.55
N TYR A 55 -15.35 11.75 -17.78
CA TYR A 55 -16.41 11.93 -16.79
C TYR A 55 -15.97 12.81 -15.62
N ALA A 56 -14.69 12.78 -15.23
CA ALA A 56 -14.18 13.63 -14.15
C ALA A 56 -14.36 15.13 -14.46
N ASP A 57 -14.27 15.53 -15.73
CA ASP A 57 -14.49 16.90 -16.18
C ASP A 57 -15.95 17.38 -15.99
N LEU A 58 -16.90 16.45 -15.83
CA LEU A 58 -18.32 16.74 -15.58
C LEU A 58 -18.66 16.92 -14.11
N ILE A 59 -17.73 16.59 -13.20
CA ILE A 59 -17.95 16.71 -11.76
C ILE A 59 -17.74 18.15 -11.33
N PRO A 60 -18.78 18.83 -10.78
CA PRO A 60 -18.69 20.25 -10.44
C PRO A 60 -17.62 20.58 -9.38
N ASN A 61 -17.31 19.63 -8.50
CA ASN A 61 -16.31 19.79 -7.46
C ASN A 61 -15.58 18.45 -7.20
N VAL A 62 -14.53 18.21 -7.96
CA VAL A 62 -13.71 16.99 -7.89
C VAL A 62 -13.07 16.84 -6.51
N ASP A 63 -12.66 17.94 -5.85
CA ASP A 63 -12.02 17.87 -4.53
C ASP A 63 -12.95 17.33 -3.45
N VAL A 64 -14.21 17.77 -3.45
CA VAL A 64 -15.22 17.24 -2.51
C VAL A 64 -15.49 15.77 -2.80
N TYR A 65 -15.60 15.39 -4.07
CA TYR A 65 -15.79 14.01 -4.48
C TYR A 65 -14.62 13.11 -3.99
N ILE A 66 -13.39 13.55 -4.23
CA ILE A 66 -12.18 12.83 -3.77
C ILE A 66 -12.17 12.71 -2.24
N LYS A 67 -12.46 13.78 -1.49
CA LYS A 67 -12.52 13.74 -0.01
C LYS A 67 -13.55 12.74 0.50
N MET A 68 -14.72 12.66 -0.14
CA MET A 68 -15.76 11.68 0.21
C MET A 68 -15.27 10.23 -0.03
N HIS A 69 -14.57 10.00 -1.15
CA HIS A 69 -14.00 8.69 -1.46
C HIS A 69 -12.89 8.30 -0.46
N ILE A 70 -12.02 9.23 -0.09
CA ILE A 70 -10.97 9.01 0.93
C ILE A 70 -11.61 8.57 2.25
N ARG A 71 -12.67 9.25 2.71
CA ARG A 71 -13.38 8.87 3.94
C ARG A 71 -14.04 7.48 3.83
N THR A 72 -14.69 7.22 2.70
CA THR A 72 -15.30 5.90 2.44
C THR A 72 -14.26 4.78 2.45
N GLU A 73 -13.12 5.00 1.81
CA GLU A 73 -11.99 4.06 1.80
C GLU A 73 -11.43 3.85 3.19
N ALA A 74 -11.16 4.93 3.94
CA ALA A 74 -10.65 4.85 5.30
C ALA A 74 -11.57 4.01 6.21
N ASN A 75 -12.88 4.27 6.17
CA ASN A 75 -13.86 3.50 6.93
C ASN A 75 -13.90 2.03 6.53
N LYS A 76 -13.95 1.74 5.22
CA LYS A 76 -14.01 0.35 4.73
C LYS A 76 -12.74 -0.43 5.06
N SER A 77 -11.56 0.18 4.85
CA SER A 77 -10.27 -0.45 5.14
C SER A 77 -10.08 -0.69 6.64
N SER A 78 -10.40 0.30 7.48
CA SER A 78 -10.33 0.14 8.93
C SER A 78 -11.32 -0.90 9.47
N ARG A 79 -12.51 -1.03 8.87
CA ARG A 79 -13.47 -2.08 9.24
C ARG A 79 -12.95 -3.49 8.95
N ILE A 80 -12.14 -3.69 7.92
CA ILE A 80 -11.47 -4.98 7.66
C ILE A 80 -10.53 -5.33 8.81
N GLU A 81 -9.89 -4.32 9.42
CA GLU A 81 -9.01 -4.46 10.59
C GLU A 81 -9.77 -4.52 11.92
N GLY A 82 -11.09 -4.43 11.88
CA GLY A 82 -11.98 -4.66 13.03
C GLY A 82 -12.52 -3.40 13.71
N THR A 83 -12.36 -2.21 13.13
CA THR A 83 -13.00 -0.98 13.65
C THR A 83 -14.52 -1.03 13.43
N LYS A 84 -15.26 -0.34 14.31
CA LYS A 84 -16.73 -0.31 14.31
C LYS A 84 -17.30 1.09 14.02
N THR A 85 -16.46 2.06 13.69
CA THR A 85 -16.90 3.42 13.37
C THR A 85 -17.67 3.43 12.06
N SER A 86 -18.83 4.11 12.02
CA SER A 86 -19.59 4.36 10.80
C SER A 86 -19.10 5.62 10.08
N ILE A 87 -19.55 5.82 8.83
CA ILE A 87 -19.21 7.03 8.05
C ILE A 87 -19.84 8.27 8.72
N GLU A 88 -21.04 8.12 9.28
CA GLU A 88 -21.75 9.20 10.00
C GLU A 88 -20.99 9.59 11.27
N GLU A 89 -20.52 8.61 12.04
CA GLU A 89 -19.70 8.85 13.24
C GLU A 89 -18.35 9.48 12.88
N ASP A 90 -17.72 9.10 11.77
CA ASP A 90 -16.49 9.72 11.28
C ASP A 90 -16.66 11.22 10.91
N MET A 91 -17.89 11.65 10.62
CA MET A 91 -18.21 13.04 10.30
C MET A 91 -18.63 13.88 11.53
N SER A 92 -18.78 13.25 12.69
CA SER A 92 -19.15 13.89 13.95
C SER A 92 -17.91 14.37 14.71
N ASP A 93 -18.11 15.22 15.73
CA ASP A 93 -17.04 15.60 16.63
C ASP A 93 -16.72 14.44 17.59
N ILE A 94 -15.45 14.33 18.02
CA ILE A 94 -14.99 13.22 18.88
C ILE A 94 -15.72 13.19 20.23
N GLU A 95 -16.20 14.33 20.69
CA GLU A 95 -16.99 14.48 21.91
C GLU A 95 -18.33 13.72 21.83
N ASP A 96 -18.91 13.62 20.64
CA ASP A 96 -20.18 12.94 20.38
C ASP A 96 -19.99 11.43 20.20
N ILE A 97 -18.74 10.97 20.09
CA ILE A 97 -18.43 9.54 19.93
C ILE A 97 -18.38 8.85 21.28
N SER A 98 -19.08 7.71 21.39
CA SER A 98 -19.07 6.91 22.60
C SER A 98 -17.64 6.49 22.98
N PRO A 99 -17.30 6.47 24.28
CA PRO A 99 -15.93 6.18 24.74
C PRO A 99 -15.35 4.88 24.19
N GLU A 100 -16.19 3.86 23.98
CA GLU A 100 -15.76 2.55 23.46
C GLU A 100 -15.31 2.62 22.00
N LYS A 101 -15.79 3.60 21.22
CA LYS A 101 -15.49 3.78 19.81
C LYS A 101 -14.43 4.83 19.52
N ARG A 102 -13.97 5.57 20.53
CA ARG A 102 -13.00 6.67 20.33
C ARG A 102 -11.69 6.20 19.73
N ASN A 103 -11.19 5.03 20.12
CA ASN A 103 -9.99 4.48 19.54
C ASN A 103 -10.19 4.13 18.05
N ASP A 104 -11.32 3.53 17.71
CA ASP A 104 -11.68 3.22 16.34
C ASP A 104 -11.82 4.49 15.49
N TYR A 105 -12.45 5.53 16.04
CA TYR A 105 -12.55 6.86 15.43
C TYR A 105 -11.16 7.45 15.13
N ILE A 106 -10.25 7.42 16.11
CA ILE A 106 -8.87 7.91 15.93
C ILE A 106 -8.15 7.10 14.86
N GLU A 107 -8.31 5.78 14.80
CA GLU A 107 -7.72 4.92 13.76
C GLU A 107 -8.19 5.35 12.35
N VAL A 108 -9.48 5.61 12.15
CA VAL A 108 -10.02 6.07 10.86
C VAL A 108 -9.46 7.45 10.50
N HIS A 109 -9.42 8.39 11.45
CA HIS A 109 -8.86 9.72 11.22
C HIS A 109 -7.35 9.69 10.94
N ASN A 110 -6.60 8.82 11.61
CA ASN A 110 -5.19 8.60 11.30
C ASN A 110 -5.00 8.08 9.87
N TYR A 111 -5.87 7.18 9.41
CA TYR A 111 -5.85 6.69 8.03
C TYR A 111 -6.06 7.85 7.03
N ILE A 112 -7.07 8.69 7.26
CA ILE A 112 -7.35 9.87 6.43
C ILE A 112 -6.16 10.83 6.41
N ASN A 113 -5.58 11.13 7.58
CA ASN A 113 -4.43 12.02 7.72
C ASN A 113 -3.19 11.44 7.03
N ALA A 114 -2.92 10.15 7.18
CA ALA A 114 -1.81 9.45 6.55
C ALA A 114 -1.93 9.46 5.01
N LEU A 115 -3.15 9.23 4.49
CA LEU A 115 -3.41 9.28 3.05
C LEU A 115 -3.25 10.71 2.49
N ASN A 116 -3.82 11.72 3.17
CA ASN A 116 -3.68 13.11 2.77
C ASN A 116 -2.21 13.59 2.81
N LEU A 117 -1.44 13.17 3.82
CA LEU A 117 0.01 13.44 3.88
C LEU A 117 0.72 12.85 2.66
N GLY A 118 0.42 11.59 2.32
CA GLY A 118 1.01 10.92 1.17
C GLY A 118 0.69 11.63 -0.14
N ILE A 119 -0.59 11.96 -0.37
CA ILE A 119 -1.04 12.70 -1.55
C ILE A 119 -0.33 14.05 -1.63
N TYR A 120 -0.33 14.82 -0.54
CA TYR A 120 0.30 16.14 -0.50
C TYR A 120 1.79 16.07 -0.87
N LYS A 121 2.56 15.17 -0.23
CA LYS A 121 4.01 15.08 -0.48
C LYS A 121 4.34 14.67 -1.92
N ILE A 122 3.52 13.80 -2.51
CA ILE A 122 3.70 13.38 -3.90
C ILE A 122 3.33 14.52 -4.86
N THR A 123 2.17 15.15 -4.66
CA THR A 123 1.66 16.18 -5.59
C THR A 123 2.42 17.50 -5.51
N SER A 124 2.94 17.86 -4.31
CA SER A 124 3.82 19.03 -4.15
C SER A 124 5.24 18.80 -4.66
N GLY A 125 5.61 17.57 -4.99
CA GLY A 125 6.98 17.21 -5.38
C GLY A 125 7.98 17.15 -4.22
N GLU A 126 7.51 17.22 -2.96
CA GLU A 126 8.37 17.16 -1.78
C GLU A 126 9.04 15.78 -1.62
N LEU A 127 8.27 14.72 -1.81
CA LEU A 127 8.79 13.34 -1.79
C LEU A 127 8.10 12.50 -2.87
N PRO A 128 8.87 11.72 -3.63
CA PRO A 128 8.29 10.67 -4.47
C PRO A 128 7.81 9.50 -3.61
N ILE A 129 7.12 8.54 -4.23
CA ILE A 129 6.83 7.24 -3.59
C ILE A 129 8.16 6.57 -3.26
N SER A 130 8.47 6.45 -1.98
CA SER A 130 9.77 5.99 -1.48
C SER A 130 9.62 5.29 -0.15
N SER A 131 10.63 4.56 0.27
CA SER A 131 10.71 3.95 1.60
C SER A 131 10.58 4.99 2.72
N ARG A 132 11.11 6.19 2.50
CA ARG A 132 10.96 7.30 3.43
C ARG A 132 9.50 7.74 3.55
N LEU A 133 8.81 7.94 2.43
CA LEU A 133 7.39 8.32 2.43
C LEU A 133 6.52 7.24 3.11
N VAL A 134 6.77 5.96 2.82
CA VAL A 134 6.07 4.83 3.48
C VAL A 134 6.25 4.87 5.00
N LYS A 135 7.46 5.12 5.48
CA LYS A 135 7.75 5.25 6.92
C LYS A 135 7.05 6.45 7.55
N GLU A 136 7.05 7.60 6.89
CA GLU A 136 6.35 8.80 7.36
C GLU A 136 4.83 8.58 7.45
N ILE A 137 4.22 7.99 6.42
CA ILE A 137 2.80 7.62 6.40
C ILE A 137 2.48 6.62 7.53
N HIS A 138 3.31 5.59 7.70
CA HIS A 138 3.13 4.60 8.75
C HIS A 138 3.20 5.21 10.15
N SER A 139 4.07 6.21 10.38
CA SER A 139 4.15 6.90 11.67
C SER A 139 2.89 7.70 12.01
N VAL A 140 2.26 8.30 10.99
CA VAL A 140 0.98 9.01 11.17
C VAL A 140 -0.17 8.02 11.43
N LEU A 141 -0.19 6.93 10.68
CA LEU A 141 -1.25 5.91 10.76
C LEU A 141 -1.38 5.30 12.16
N LEU A 142 -0.27 5.07 12.86
CA LEU A 142 -0.25 4.38 14.15
C LEU A 142 -0.17 5.33 15.37
N ARG A 143 -0.34 6.62 15.18
CA ARG A 143 -0.24 7.61 16.27
C ARG A 143 -1.39 7.49 17.27
N GLY A 144 -1.09 7.22 18.55
CA GLY A 144 -2.07 7.19 19.64
C GLY A 144 -3.09 6.05 19.56
N VAL A 145 -2.83 5.01 18.77
CA VAL A 145 -3.73 3.88 18.55
C VAL A 145 -3.03 2.54 18.72
N ARG A 146 -3.76 1.44 18.47
CA ARG A 146 -3.17 0.09 18.51
C ARG A 146 -1.94 0.00 17.63
N GLY A 147 -0.81 -0.38 18.19
CA GLY A 147 0.46 -0.45 17.48
C GLY A 147 1.41 0.72 17.67
N GLU A 148 1.02 1.77 18.40
CA GLU A 148 1.89 2.91 18.74
C GLU A 148 3.23 2.47 19.37
N ASN A 149 3.23 1.42 20.17
CA ASN A 149 4.43 0.84 20.79
C ASN A 149 5.23 -0.11 19.87
N LYS A 150 4.87 -0.21 18.59
CA LYS A 150 5.52 -1.13 17.62
C LYS A 150 6.42 -0.39 16.63
N TYR A 151 7.08 0.66 17.07
CA TYR A 151 8.02 1.47 16.28
C TYR A 151 7.37 2.04 14.99
N PRO A 152 6.32 2.89 15.11
CA PRO A 152 5.71 3.55 13.96
C PRO A 152 6.74 4.29 13.11
N GLY A 153 6.70 4.08 11.81
CA GLY A 153 7.67 4.69 10.89
C GLY A 153 8.95 3.89 10.70
N GLU A 154 9.08 2.72 11.34
CA GLU A 154 10.24 1.85 11.17
C GLU A 154 9.86 0.47 10.66
N TYR A 155 10.80 -0.19 9.98
CA TYR A 155 10.64 -1.59 9.65
C TYR A 155 10.75 -2.44 10.90
N ARG A 156 10.03 -3.58 10.91
CA ARG A 156 10.10 -4.53 12.02
C ARG A 156 11.53 -5.05 12.24
N ILE A 157 11.87 -5.25 13.49
CA ILE A 157 13.15 -5.77 13.93
C ILE A 157 13.11 -7.25 14.36
N SER A 158 11.93 -7.88 14.22
CA SER A 158 11.72 -9.29 14.56
C SER A 158 10.93 -9.99 13.46
N GLN A 159 10.93 -11.32 13.51
CA GLN A 159 10.13 -12.14 12.60
C GLN A 159 8.67 -12.08 12.98
N ASN A 160 7.80 -11.83 12.00
CA ASN A 160 6.35 -11.98 12.11
C ASN A 160 5.86 -13.09 11.17
N TRP A 161 4.59 -13.48 11.33
CA TRP A 161 3.96 -14.53 10.52
C TRP A 161 2.45 -14.33 10.48
N ILE A 162 1.80 -15.00 9.54
CA ILE A 162 0.34 -14.97 9.35
C ILE A 162 -0.23 -16.37 9.58
N GLY A 163 -1.22 -16.45 10.48
CA GLY A 163 -1.84 -17.72 10.90
C GLY A 163 -0.91 -18.59 11.76
N GLY A 164 -1.50 -19.44 12.57
CA GLY A 164 -0.73 -20.25 13.52
C GLY A 164 -0.26 -19.49 14.77
N SER A 165 0.29 -20.21 15.74
CA SER A 165 0.78 -19.69 17.01
C SER A 165 2.28 -19.36 16.99
N MET A 166 3.02 -19.88 16.01
CA MET A 166 4.47 -19.69 15.85
C MET A 166 4.87 -19.83 14.36
N PRO A 167 6.05 -19.35 13.96
CA PRO A 167 6.48 -19.42 12.55
C PRO A 167 6.50 -20.84 11.96
N SER A 168 6.75 -21.85 12.78
CA SER A 168 6.84 -23.25 12.31
C SER A 168 5.48 -23.86 11.91
N ASN A 169 4.37 -23.33 12.41
CA ASN A 169 3.00 -23.76 12.08
C ASN A 169 2.18 -22.65 11.37
N ALA A 170 2.84 -21.61 10.94
CA ALA A 170 2.22 -20.48 10.26
C ALA A 170 1.80 -20.82 8.82
N LYS A 171 0.72 -20.21 8.35
CA LYS A 171 0.31 -20.28 6.92
C LYS A 171 1.31 -19.59 6.01
N HIS A 172 1.83 -18.47 6.48
CA HIS A 172 2.81 -17.67 5.74
C HIS A 172 3.79 -17.01 6.69
N VAL A 173 5.07 -17.12 6.37
CA VAL A 173 6.15 -16.41 7.04
C VAL A 173 6.83 -15.52 6.00
N PRO A 174 6.74 -14.19 6.13
CA PRO A 174 7.39 -13.25 5.22
C PRO A 174 8.93 -13.29 5.39
N PRO A 175 9.67 -12.55 4.54
CA PRO A 175 11.13 -12.51 4.62
C PRO A 175 11.63 -12.18 6.02
N PRO A 176 12.81 -12.64 6.43
CA PRO A 176 13.45 -12.22 7.68
C PRO A 176 13.60 -10.68 7.72
N HIS A 177 13.49 -10.10 8.91
CA HIS A 177 13.52 -8.65 9.11
C HIS A 177 14.81 -8.00 8.58
N PHE A 178 15.96 -8.66 8.68
CA PHE A 178 17.25 -8.15 8.19
C PHE A 178 17.34 -8.05 6.65
N MET A 179 16.39 -8.63 5.90
CA MET A 179 16.31 -8.52 4.44
C MET A 179 15.44 -7.36 3.98
N LEU A 180 14.70 -6.71 4.88
CA LEU A 180 13.69 -5.71 4.48
C LEU A 180 14.28 -4.50 3.77
N ASP A 181 15.39 -3.96 4.26
CA ASP A 181 16.04 -2.80 3.64
C ASP A 181 16.46 -3.09 2.19
N GLU A 182 17.02 -4.28 1.95
CA GLU A 182 17.43 -4.69 0.60
C GLU A 182 16.19 -4.86 -0.32
N LEU A 183 15.15 -5.53 0.16
CA LEU A 183 13.94 -5.79 -0.62
C LEU A 183 13.15 -4.51 -0.92
N MET A 184 13.04 -3.61 0.06
CA MET A 184 12.39 -2.32 -0.13
C MET A 184 13.20 -1.40 -1.04
N SER A 185 14.54 -1.44 -0.96
CA SER A 185 15.41 -0.73 -1.90
C SER A 185 15.27 -1.25 -3.34
N ASP A 186 15.10 -2.56 -3.52
CA ASP A 186 14.86 -3.15 -4.84
C ASP A 186 13.52 -2.67 -5.43
N LEU A 187 12.46 -2.68 -4.62
CA LEU A 187 11.14 -2.15 -4.98
C LEU A 187 11.22 -0.66 -5.35
N GLU A 188 11.88 0.15 -4.53
CA GLU A 188 12.02 1.59 -4.76
C GLU A 188 12.78 1.88 -6.06
N LYS A 189 13.90 1.19 -6.30
CA LYS A 189 14.65 1.27 -7.56
C LYS A 189 13.80 0.87 -8.75
N PHE A 190 13.00 -0.19 -8.64
CA PHE A 190 12.05 -0.58 -9.68
C PHE A 190 11.03 0.53 -9.96
N MET A 191 10.43 1.10 -8.94
CA MET A 191 9.46 2.20 -9.09
C MET A 191 10.06 3.46 -9.72
N HIS A 192 11.36 3.73 -9.55
CA HIS A 192 12.03 4.91 -10.06
C HIS A 192 12.86 4.69 -11.33
N LYS A 193 12.83 3.49 -11.89
CA LYS A 193 13.59 3.17 -13.08
C LYS A 193 12.97 3.79 -14.34
N ASP A 194 13.64 4.78 -14.95
CA ASP A 194 13.12 5.58 -16.07
C ASP A 194 13.11 4.85 -17.41
N ASP A 195 14.01 3.88 -17.59
CA ASP A 195 14.24 3.15 -18.83
C ASP A 195 13.36 1.89 -18.99
N LEU A 196 12.44 1.64 -18.06
CA LEU A 196 11.47 0.56 -18.19
C LEU A 196 10.51 0.88 -19.34
N LYS A 197 10.67 0.20 -20.47
CA LYS A 197 9.72 0.22 -21.59
C LYS A 197 8.46 -0.62 -21.25
N ILE A 198 7.87 -0.36 -20.10
CA ILE A 198 6.66 -1.03 -19.63
C ILE A 198 5.51 -0.03 -19.70
N PRO A 199 4.34 -0.38 -20.24
CA PRO A 199 3.16 0.46 -20.18
C PRO A 199 2.86 0.94 -18.75
N HIS A 200 2.44 2.19 -18.60
CA HIS A 200 2.21 2.80 -17.28
C HIS A 200 1.25 2.00 -16.39
N LEU A 201 0.27 1.33 -16.98
CA LEU A 201 -0.68 0.50 -16.23
C LEU A 201 -0.09 -0.81 -15.68
N LEU A 202 0.99 -1.31 -16.29
CA LEU A 202 1.75 -2.46 -15.76
C LEU A 202 2.83 -2.02 -14.77
N ASN A 203 3.28 -0.78 -14.91
CA ASN A 203 4.18 -0.15 -13.97
C ASN A 203 3.35 0.83 -13.13
N VAL A 204 3.06 0.50 -11.88
CA VAL A 204 2.28 1.34 -10.92
C VAL A 204 2.93 2.72 -10.70
N ARG A 205 3.95 3.04 -11.48
CA ARG A 205 4.69 4.27 -11.49
C ARG A 205 3.82 5.42 -12.00
N ARG A 206 3.47 6.31 -11.10
CA ARG A 206 2.86 7.58 -11.45
C ARG A 206 3.91 8.68 -11.52
N LYS A 207 4.18 9.19 -12.71
CA LYS A 207 4.48 10.61 -12.82
C LYS A 207 3.13 11.31 -12.59
N THR A 208 2.96 11.91 -11.45
CA THR A 208 1.90 12.87 -11.22
C THR A 208 2.21 14.08 -12.10
N ILE A 209 1.30 14.39 -13.02
CA ILE A 209 1.29 15.65 -13.77
C ILE A 209 0.87 16.73 -12.80
#